data_5e0218b159f975eaf1cae389ef318cbb
#
_entry.id   5e0218b159f975eaf1cae389ef318cbb
#
_cell.length_a   1.000
_cell.length_b   1.000
_cell.length_c   1.000
_cell.angle_alpha   90.00
_cell.angle_beta   90.00
_cell.angle_gamma   90.00
#
_symmetry.space_group_name_H-M   'P 1'
#
loop_
_entity.id
_entity.type
_entity.pdbx_description
1 polymer ?
#
loop_
_entity_poly.entity_id
_entity_poly.type
_entity_poly.pdbx_seq_one_letter_code
_entity_poly.pdbx_strand_id
1 'polypeptide(L)'
;MATGGEHHVRERALNFWTNWVDSLTLPSHHREEVISSAITLRALCHEPTGGVLAAPTTSLPEGIGGVRNWDYRYTWLRDGSMTVRALLALGSTGEAEGFLSWLSGILERTVSPEQLHPLYAVDGSALTTEAVLNHLPGYAGSRPVRVGNAAEHQVQLDVFGPVTELLDELSDHLGELPEDYWTLTCQMVEAVGKRWFEADHGIWEARRAPKHNVYTRVMCWVTVDRALRIADRFDREPPGAWRQLREEIAHDVLTNGFNEEVGAFTVAYGETDLDSAALFVGLSGLLDADDPRFVSTVDAIERELRVGPTVFRYRYDDGLPGLEGGFHICTTWLIEAFIKVGRIDDAWDLFRQVDDLLGPTGLLSEEYDPVAEMHLGNHPQAYSHLGYIRVAQQLDAHRPS
;
A
#
# COMPACT_ATOMS: atom_id res chain seq x y z
N MET A 1 -43.75 -4.38 12.83
CA MET A 1 -43.21 -5.39 13.79
C MET A 1 -42.06 -6.07 13.07
N ALA A 2 -40.80 -5.77 13.46
CA ALA A 2 -39.65 -6.53 12.98
C ALA A 2 -39.82 -7.97 13.44
N THR A 3 -39.75 -8.92 12.54
CA THR A 3 -39.92 -10.35 12.85
C THR A 3 -38.72 -10.80 13.70
N GLY A 4 -38.93 -11.78 14.61
CA GLY A 4 -37.85 -12.27 15.49
C GLY A 4 -36.58 -12.71 14.79
N GLY A 5 -36.61 -12.95 13.46
CA GLY A 5 -35.48 -13.23 12.61
C GLY A 5 -34.56 -12.03 12.36
N GLU A 6 -35.10 -10.84 12.17
CA GLU A 6 -34.31 -9.62 11.93
C GLU A 6 -33.53 -9.21 13.19
N HIS A 7 -34.15 -9.31 14.37
CA HIS A 7 -33.46 -9.03 15.64
C HIS A 7 -32.28 -9.98 15.85
N HIS A 8 -32.46 -11.27 15.59
CA HIS A 8 -31.40 -12.27 15.73
C HIS A 8 -30.23 -12.08 14.73
N VAL A 9 -30.51 -11.69 13.50
CA VAL A 9 -29.46 -11.37 12.51
C VAL A 9 -28.65 -10.16 12.96
N ARG A 10 -29.32 -9.10 13.42
CA ARG A 10 -28.63 -7.89 13.92
C ARG A 10 -27.76 -8.21 15.15
N GLU A 11 -28.29 -8.98 16.13
CA GLU A 11 -27.52 -9.37 17.31
C GLU A 11 -26.27 -10.17 16.94
N ARG A 12 -26.38 -11.13 16.01
CA ARG A 12 -25.21 -11.90 15.54
C ARG A 12 -24.18 -11.00 14.87
N ALA A 13 -24.59 -10.07 14.01
CA ALA A 13 -23.67 -9.14 13.36
C ALA A 13 -22.96 -8.24 14.39
N LEU A 14 -23.71 -7.69 15.35
CA LEU A 14 -23.12 -6.87 16.42
C LEU A 14 -22.12 -7.68 17.25
N ASN A 15 -22.49 -8.88 17.67
CA ASN A 15 -21.60 -9.74 18.45
C ASN A 15 -20.35 -10.13 17.68
N PHE A 16 -20.46 -10.42 16.38
CA PHE A 16 -19.31 -10.71 15.52
C PHE A 16 -18.31 -9.56 15.52
N TRP A 17 -18.76 -8.34 15.22
CA TRP A 17 -17.89 -7.17 15.16
C TRP A 17 -17.33 -6.77 16.53
N THR A 18 -18.16 -6.80 17.58
CA THR A 18 -17.72 -6.49 18.95
C THR A 18 -16.65 -7.47 19.43
N ASN A 19 -16.88 -8.77 19.29
CA ASN A 19 -15.93 -9.79 19.72
C ASN A 19 -14.60 -9.67 18.96
N TRP A 20 -14.66 -9.35 17.66
CA TRP A 20 -13.44 -9.15 16.90
C TRP A 20 -12.67 -7.89 17.33
N VAL A 21 -13.37 -6.77 17.50
CA VAL A 21 -12.74 -5.53 18.00
C VAL A 21 -12.12 -5.74 19.38
N ASP A 22 -12.80 -6.48 20.27
CA ASP A 22 -12.30 -6.80 21.61
C ASP A 22 -11.04 -7.69 21.58
N SER A 23 -10.79 -8.40 20.47
CA SER A 23 -9.58 -9.21 20.30
C SER A 23 -8.36 -8.41 19.80
N LEU A 24 -8.56 -7.16 19.35
CA LEU A 24 -7.47 -6.35 18.77
C LEU A 24 -6.59 -5.72 19.85
N THR A 25 -5.31 -5.64 19.54
CA THR A 25 -4.32 -4.84 20.27
C THR A 25 -4.32 -3.42 19.72
N LEU A 26 -5.00 -2.52 20.39
CA LEU A 26 -5.21 -1.15 19.93
C LEU A 26 -4.26 -0.18 20.60
N PRO A 27 -3.83 0.91 19.91
CA PRO A 27 -3.05 1.97 20.54
C PRO A 27 -3.85 2.65 21.65
N SER A 28 -3.16 3.36 22.53
CA SER A 28 -3.79 4.06 23.66
C SER A 28 -4.44 5.38 23.27
N HIS A 29 -4.04 5.97 22.14
CA HIS A 29 -4.61 7.18 21.56
C HIS A 29 -5.30 6.88 20.23
N HIS A 30 -6.24 7.72 19.81
CA HIS A 30 -7.01 7.58 18.55
C HIS A 30 -7.63 6.18 18.40
N ARG A 31 -8.04 5.61 19.53
CA ARG A 31 -8.54 4.23 19.60
C ARG A 31 -9.81 4.02 18.77
N GLU A 32 -10.73 4.97 18.79
CA GLU A 32 -11.99 4.89 18.07
C GLU A 32 -11.78 4.98 16.55
N GLU A 33 -10.89 5.84 16.12
CA GLU A 33 -10.53 6.05 14.72
C GLU A 33 -9.78 4.83 14.17
N VAL A 34 -8.88 4.24 14.96
CA VAL A 34 -8.20 2.98 14.61
C VAL A 34 -9.21 1.82 14.53
N ILE A 35 -10.19 1.73 15.44
CA ILE A 35 -11.25 0.74 15.36
C ILE A 35 -12.08 0.92 14.07
N SER A 36 -12.48 2.15 13.75
CA SER A 36 -13.21 2.46 12.52
C SER A 36 -12.41 2.05 11.28
N SER A 37 -11.14 2.38 11.24
CA SER A 37 -10.24 1.99 10.16
C SER A 37 -10.05 0.48 10.06
N ALA A 38 -9.87 -0.21 11.18
CA ALA A 38 -9.73 -1.67 11.22
C ALA A 38 -11.00 -2.39 10.75
N ILE A 39 -12.19 -1.93 11.19
CA ILE A 39 -13.48 -2.45 10.69
C ILE A 39 -13.59 -2.25 9.17
N THR A 40 -13.20 -1.07 8.68
CA THR A 40 -13.22 -0.76 7.25
C THR A 40 -12.31 -1.72 6.47
N LEU A 41 -11.07 -1.92 6.90
CA LEU A 41 -10.14 -2.84 6.24
C LEU A 41 -10.66 -4.28 6.26
N ARG A 42 -11.16 -4.75 7.40
CA ARG A 42 -11.73 -6.09 7.49
C ARG A 42 -12.96 -6.26 6.60
N ALA A 43 -13.81 -5.25 6.48
CA ALA A 43 -14.97 -5.28 5.60
C ALA A 43 -14.59 -5.31 4.10
N LEU A 44 -13.38 -4.90 3.73
CA LEU A 44 -12.82 -5.03 2.38
C LEU A 44 -12.19 -6.42 2.12
N CYS A 45 -11.95 -7.21 3.17
CA CYS A 45 -11.49 -8.58 3.04
C CYS A 45 -12.67 -9.50 2.69
N HIS A 46 -12.57 -10.23 1.59
CA HIS A 46 -13.58 -11.19 1.17
C HIS A 46 -13.30 -12.56 1.80
N GLU A 47 -13.89 -12.80 2.98
CA GLU A 47 -13.66 -14.01 3.77
C GLU A 47 -13.72 -15.32 2.96
N PRO A 48 -14.68 -15.53 2.01
CA PRO A 48 -14.77 -16.79 1.28
C PRO A 48 -13.57 -17.11 0.39
N THR A 49 -12.80 -16.11 -0.05
CA THR A 49 -11.67 -16.32 -0.97
C THR A 49 -10.33 -15.88 -0.40
N GLY A 50 -10.31 -14.95 0.55
CA GLY A 50 -9.10 -14.30 1.08
C GLY A 50 -8.66 -13.06 0.29
N GLY A 51 -9.27 -12.76 -0.86
CA GLY A 51 -8.98 -11.55 -1.63
C GLY A 51 -9.37 -10.27 -0.86
N VAL A 52 -8.66 -9.17 -1.12
CA VAL A 52 -8.86 -7.87 -0.44
C VAL A 52 -9.12 -6.79 -1.47
N LEU A 53 -10.26 -6.12 -1.40
CA LEU A 53 -10.60 -5.03 -2.31
C LEU A 53 -9.81 -3.76 -1.96
N ALA A 54 -9.26 -3.07 -2.96
CA ALA A 54 -8.63 -1.76 -2.75
C ALA A 54 -9.66 -0.70 -2.31
N ALA A 55 -10.86 -0.75 -2.90
CA ALA A 55 -12.04 -0.01 -2.44
C ALA A 55 -13.32 -0.72 -2.89
N PRO A 56 -14.48 -0.49 -2.25
CA PRO A 56 -15.76 -1.11 -2.63
C PRO A 56 -16.45 -0.35 -3.77
N THR A 57 -15.82 0.67 -4.33
CA THR A 57 -16.38 1.62 -5.29
C THR A 57 -15.63 1.63 -6.61
N THR A 58 -16.30 2.15 -7.63
CA THR A 58 -15.72 2.45 -8.93
C THR A 58 -16.01 3.90 -9.32
N SER A 59 -15.06 4.51 -10.01
CA SER A 59 -15.20 5.74 -10.77
C SER A 59 -15.64 6.96 -9.94
N LEU A 60 -15.36 6.97 -8.64
CA LEU A 60 -15.34 8.21 -7.87
C LEU A 60 -14.10 9.01 -8.31
N PRO A 61 -14.26 10.29 -8.68
CA PRO A 61 -13.22 11.03 -9.38
C PRO A 61 -12.09 11.52 -8.47
N GLU A 62 -10.87 11.48 -8.98
CA GLU A 62 -9.71 12.17 -8.41
C GLU A 62 -9.79 13.71 -8.59
N GLY A 63 -10.68 14.18 -9.46
CA GLY A 63 -11.01 15.58 -9.66
C GLY A 63 -12.40 15.74 -10.21
N ILE A 64 -13.23 16.57 -9.59
CA ILE A 64 -14.64 16.76 -9.97
C ILE A 64 -14.76 17.22 -11.42
N GLY A 65 -15.58 16.49 -12.22
CA GLY A 65 -15.73 16.73 -13.66
C GLY A 65 -14.57 16.16 -14.50
N GLY A 66 -13.56 15.57 -13.87
CA GLY A 66 -12.36 15.03 -14.50
C GLY A 66 -12.52 13.63 -15.09
N VAL A 67 -11.41 13.12 -15.62
CA VAL A 67 -11.36 11.81 -16.35
C VAL A 67 -10.63 10.72 -15.57
N ARG A 68 -10.00 11.06 -14.44
CA ARG A 68 -9.28 10.13 -13.55
C ARG A 68 -10.29 9.42 -12.66
N ASN A 69 -10.91 8.39 -13.20
CA ASN A 69 -12.01 7.64 -12.57
C ASN A 69 -11.74 6.15 -12.75
N TRP A 70 -11.36 5.43 -11.68
CA TRP A 70 -10.86 4.06 -11.78
C TRP A 70 -11.77 3.07 -11.06
N ASP A 71 -11.72 1.81 -11.48
CA ASP A 71 -12.43 0.73 -10.81
C ASP A 71 -11.48 0.05 -9.80
N TYR A 72 -11.75 0.21 -8.50
CA TYR A 72 -10.95 -0.33 -7.40
C TYR A 72 -11.56 -1.54 -6.70
N ARG A 73 -12.60 -2.13 -7.29
CA ARG A 73 -13.26 -3.32 -6.75
C ARG A 73 -12.50 -4.62 -7.04
N TYR A 74 -11.17 -4.53 -7.08
CA TYR A 74 -10.24 -5.63 -7.36
C TYR A 74 -9.19 -5.74 -6.24
N THR A 75 -8.44 -6.83 -6.28
CA THR A 75 -7.38 -7.14 -5.32
C THR A 75 -6.03 -6.90 -5.96
N TRP A 76 -5.33 -5.85 -5.57
CA TRP A 76 -3.91 -5.66 -5.87
C TRP A 76 -3.07 -6.48 -4.90
N LEU A 77 -2.01 -7.12 -5.39
CA LEU A 77 -1.09 -7.89 -4.54
C LEU A 77 -0.42 -7.01 -3.50
N ARG A 78 -0.01 -5.82 -3.88
CA ARG A 78 0.59 -4.80 -3.03
C ARG A 78 -0.40 -4.31 -1.96
N ASP A 79 -1.56 -3.82 -2.38
CA ASP A 79 -2.60 -3.24 -1.51
C ASP A 79 -3.14 -4.27 -0.51
N GLY A 80 -3.42 -5.48 -1.00
CA GLY A 80 -3.88 -6.58 -0.19
C GLY A 80 -2.86 -6.96 0.88
N SER A 81 -1.58 -7.14 0.50
CA SER A 81 -0.50 -7.44 1.45
C SER A 81 -0.36 -6.37 2.53
N MET A 82 -0.35 -5.09 2.15
CA MET A 82 -0.23 -3.97 3.10
C MET A 82 -1.46 -3.88 4.01
N THR A 83 -2.66 -4.15 3.48
CA THR A 83 -3.92 -4.13 4.24
C THR A 83 -3.91 -5.19 5.35
N VAL A 84 -3.62 -6.45 5.00
CA VAL A 84 -3.64 -7.52 5.99
C VAL A 84 -2.47 -7.43 6.97
N ARG A 85 -1.35 -6.79 6.60
CA ARG A 85 -0.26 -6.44 7.53
C ARG A 85 -0.71 -5.42 8.58
N ALA A 86 -1.50 -4.42 8.21
CA ALA A 86 -2.05 -3.46 9.18
C ALA A 86 -3.00 -4.14 10.17
N LEU A 87 -3.80 -5.11 9.72
CA LEU A 87 -4.65 -5.92 10.59
C LEU A 87 -3.82 -6.88 11.46
N LEU A 88 -2.78 -7.50 10.92
CA LEU A 88 -1.84 -8.35 11.66
C LEU A 88 -1.15 -7.57 12.79
N ALA A 89 -0.73 -6.34 12.54
CA ALA A 89 -0.13 -5.47 13.55
C ALA A 89 -1.10 -5.15 14.71
N LEU A 90 -2.41 -5.23 14.48
CA LEU A 90 -3.45 -5.16 15.52
C LEU A 90 -3.75 -6.53 16.16
N GLY A 91 -3.08 -7.60 15.74
CA GLY A 91 -3.26 -8.96 16.27
C GLY A 91 -4.30 -9.81 15.53
N SER A 92 -4.83 -9.35 14.38
CA SER A 92 -5.75 -10.13 13.54
C SER A 92 -4.98 -10.89 12.47
N THR A 93 -4.81 -12.20 12.65
CA THR A 93 -3.99 -13.07 11.77
C THR A 93 -4.77 -13.69 10.63
N GLY A 94 -6.05 -13.96 10.84
CA GLY A 94 -6.87 -14.74 9.90
C GLY A 94 -6.96 -14.11 8.49
N GLU A 95 -6.97 -12.78 8.39
CA GLU A 95 -7.00 -12.06 7.12
C GLU A 95 -5.67 -12.22 6.37
N ALA A 96 -4.54 -12.23 7.09
CA ALA A 96 -3.21 -12.46 6.52
C ALA A 96 -3.06 -13.89 5.99
N GLU A 97 -3.47 -14.89 6.76
CA GLU A 97 -3.48 -16.30 6.35
C GLU A 97 -4.39 -16.52 5.13
N GLY A 98 -5.60 -15.93 5.16
CA GLY A 98 -6.56 -16.00 4.05
C GLY A 98 -5.99 -15.40 2.76
N PHE A 99 -5.34 -14.24 2.84
CA PHE A 99 -4.74 -13.59 1.68
C PHE A 99 -3.56 -14.39 1.10
N LEU A 100 -2.69 -14.95 1.94
CA LEU A 100 -1.59 -15.81 1.47
C LEU A 100 -2.11 -17.10 0.83
N SER A 101 -3.18 -17.71 1.37
CA SER A 101 -3.84 -18.86 0.76
C SER A 101 -4.44 -18.51 -0.61
N TRP A 102 -5.07 -17.34 -0.74
CA TRP A 102 -5.60 -16.84 -2.00
C TRP A 102 -4.48 -16.63 -3.04
N LEU A 103 -3.36 -16.03 -2.64
CA LEU A 103 -2.20 -15.81 -3.51
C LEU A 103 -1.56 -17.15 -3.93
N SER A 104 -1.41 -18.11 -3.02
CA SER A 104 -0.92 -19.46 -3.32
C SER A 104 -1.79 -20.15 -4.37
N GLY A 105 -3.11 -20.03 -4.25
CA GLY A 105 -4.04 -20.57 -5.26
C GLY A 105 -3.91 -19.90 -6.65
N ILE A 106 -3.46 -18.66 -6.73
CA ILE A 106 -3.13 -18.00 -8.01
C ILE A 106 -1.82 -18.57 -8.58
N LEU A 107 -0.79 -18.68 -7.74
CA LEU A 107 0.51 -19.18 -8.14
C LEU A 107 0.46 -20.63 -8.66
N GLU A 108 -0.39 -21.49 -8.08
CA GLU A 108 -0.62 -22.85 -8.58
C GLU A 108 -1.12 -22.89 -10.04
N ARG A 109 -1.79 -21.82 -10.48
CA ARG A 109 -2.32 -21.67 -11.85
C ARG A 109 -1.41 -20.85 -12.75
N THR A 110 -0.39 -20.20 -12.18
CA THR A 110 0.56 -19.36 -12.92
C THR A 110 1.76 -20.21 -13.36
N VAL A 111 2.20 -20.05 -14.61
CA VAL A 111 3.31 -20.85 -15.15
C VAL A 111 4.62 -20.59 -14.41
N SER A 112 4.85 -19.34 -14.00
CA SER A 112 6.06 -18.93 -13.30
C SER A 112 5.78 -17.67 -12.47
N PRO A 113 6.34 -17.54 -11.24
CA PRO A 113 5.99 -16.46 -10.32
C PRO A 113 6.23 -15.04 -10.87
N GLU A 114 7.22 -14.86 -11.76
CA GLU A 114 7.47 -13.59 -12.42
C GLU A 114 6.38 -13.14 -13.41
N GLN A 115 5.38 -14.01 -13.69
CA GLN A 115 4.23 -13.71 -14.55
C GLN A 115 2.99 -13.30 -13.74
N LEU A 116 3.10 -13.12 -12.44
CA LEU A 116 2.01 -12.58 -11.64
C LEU A 116 1.59 -11.21 -12.16
N HIS A 117 0.28 -11.04 -12.32
CA HIS A 117 -0.32 -9.74 -12.60
C HIS A 117 -0.32 -8.88 -11.34
N PRO A 118 -0.29 -7.56 -11.44
CA PRO A 118 -0.35 -6.68 -10.26
C PRO A 118 -1.68 -6.79 -9.50
N LEU A 119 -2.76 -7.14 -10.20
CA LEU A 119 -4.10 -7.25 -9.61
C LEU A 119 -4.93 -8.38 -10.23
N TYR A 120 -5.93 -8.82 -9.47
CA TYR A 120 -6.87 -9.88 -9.82
C TYR A 120 -8.29 -9.55 -9.35
N ALA A 121 -9.28 -10.25 -9.86
CA ALA A 121 -10.60 -10.27 -9.23
C ALA A 121 -10.51 -10.91 -7.83
N VAL A 122 -11.48 -10.62 -6.99
CA VAL A 122 -11.48 -11.09 -5.58
C VAL A 122 -11.46 -12.62 -5.44
N ASP A 123 -11.90 -13.34 -6.46
CA ASP A 123 -11.85 -14.81 -6.54
C ASP A 123 -10.52 -15.35 -7.11
N GLY A 124 -9.54 -14.48 -7.39
CA GLY A 124 -8.24 -14.81 -7.95
C GLY A 124 -8.26 -15.07 -9.46
N SER A 125 -9.35 -14.78 -10.15
CA SER A 125 -9.38 -14.83 -11.62
C SER A 125 -8.72 -13.57 -12.23
N ALA A 126 -8.19 -13.71 -13.45
CA ALA A 126 -7.71 -12.58 -14.24
C ALA A 126 -8.88 -11.62 -14.57
N LEU A 127 -8.58 -10.32 -14.70
CA LEU A 127 -9.59 -9.34 -15.03
C LEU A 127 -10.04 -9.46 -16.48
N THR A 128 -11.22 -8.93 -16.76
CA THR A 128 -11.67 -8.66 -18.13
C THR A 128 -11.17 -7.29 -18.58
N THR A 129 -11.10 -7.08 -19.87
CA THR A 129 -10.69 -5.78 -20.46
C THR A 129 -11.46 -4.61 -19.84
N GLU A 130 -10.73 -3.54 -19.50
CA GLU A 130 -11.33 -2.28 -19.05
C GLU A 130 -12.38 -1.78 -20.05
N ALA A 131 -13.57 -1.47 -19.57
CA ALA A 131 -14.68 -1.00 -20.39
C ALA A 131 -15.30 0.29 -19.82
N VAL A 132 -15.89 1.10 -20.70
CA VAL A 132 -16.54 2.36 -20.36
C VAL A 132 -18.06 2.20 -20.39
N LEU A 133 -18.74 2.60 -19.32
CA LEU A 133 -20.20 2.59 -19.19
C LEU A 133 -20.79 3.94 -19.61
N ASN A 134 -20.94 4.14 -20.91
CA ASN A 134 -21.36 5.42 -21.51
C ASN A 134 -22.74 5.91 -21.07
N HIS A 135 -23.62 4.99 -20.62
CA HIS A 135 -24.97 5.30 -20.15
C HIS A 135 -25.05 5.90 -18.75
N LEU A 136 -23.94 5.85 -17.98
CA LEU A 136 -23.89 6.41 -16.64
C LEU A 136 -23.29 7.83 -16.68
N PRO A 137 -23.90 8.78 -15.92
CA PRO A 137 -23.44 10.18 -15.91
C PRO A 137 -22.12 10.37 -15.15
N GLY A 138 -21.74 9.44 -14.28
CA GLY A 138 -20.65 9.58 -13.31
C GLY A 138 -21.01 10.49 -12.13
N TYR A 139 -20.21 10.42 -11.08
CA TYR A 139 -20.38 11.27 -9.91
C TYR A 139 -20.12 12.74 -10.28
N ALA A 140 -21.05 13.63 -9.98
CA ALA A 140 -20.98 15.06 -10.34
C ALA A 140 -20.58 15.32 -11.80
N GLY A 141 -21.02 14.46 -12.73
CA GLY A 141 -20.71 14.57 -14.16
C GLY A 141 -19.31 14.09 -14.56
N SER A 142 -18.54 13.52 -13.64
CA SER A 142 -17.18 13.02 -13.89
C SER A 142 -17.21 11.74 -14.73
N ARG A 143 -16.58 11.75 -15.89
CA ARG A 143 -16.57 10.64 -16.85
C ARG A 143 -15.15 10.32 -17.29
N PRO A 144 -14.88 9.07 -17.72
CA PRO A 144 -15.79 7.93 -17.90
C PRO A 144 -16.13 7.22 -16.59
N VAL A 145 -17.26 6.50 -16.55
CA VAL A 145 -17.50 5.45 -15.56
C VAL A 145 -16.94 4.15 -16.12
N ARG A 146 -16.11 3.44 -15.33
CA ARG A 146 -15.34 2.28 -15.77
C ARG A 146 -15.76 0.99 -15.09
N VAL A 147 -15.53 -0.13 -15.77
CA VAL A 147 -15.51 -1.49 -15.22
C VAL A 147 -14.25 -2.18 -15.73
N GLY A 148 -13.54 -2.87 -14.86
CA GLY A 148 -12.22 -3.40 -15.17
C GLY A 148 -11.13 -2.36 -14.91
N ASN A 149 -9.88 -2.81 -14.98
CA ASN A 149 -8.72 -1.94 -14.80
C ASN A 149 -7.58 -2.39 -15.71
N ALA A 150 -7.13 -1.51 -16.59
CA ALA A 150 -6.08 -1.80 -17.57
C ALA A 150 -4.68 -2.02 -16.95
N ALA A 151 -4.50 -1.71 -15.68
CA ALA A 151 -3.26 -1.99 -14.96
C ALA A 151 -2.95 -3.50 -14.87
N GLU A 152 -3.95 -4.39 -15.04
CA GLU A 152 -3.71 -5.84 -15.11
C GLU A 152 -2.61 -6.23 -16.11
N HIS A 153 -2.50 -5.50 -17.21
CA HIS A 153 -1.52 -5.80 -18.26
C HIS A 153 -0.16 -5.14 -18.05
N GLN A 154 0.01 -4.37 -16.97
CA GLN A 154 1.26 -3.70 -16.68
C GLN A 154 2.28 -4.63 -16.02
N VAL A 155 3.55 -4.31 -16.22
CA VAL A 155 4.65 -4.88 -15.44
C VAL A 155 4.83 -4.00 -14.21
N GLN A 156 4.65 -4.56 -13.02
CA GLN A 156 4.85 -3.90 -11.73
C GLN A 156 5.67 -4.83 -10.83
N LEU A 157 6.98 -4.58 -10.76
CA LEU A 157 7.91 -5.45 -10.02
C LEU A 157 7.96 -5.11 -8.52
N ASP A 158 7.31 -4.03 -8.11
CA ASP A 158 7.17 -3.64 -6.71
C ASP A 158 6.23 -4.54 -5.90
N VAL A 159 5.36 -5.33 -6.56
CA VAL A 159 4.36 -6.18 -5.89
C VAL A 159 4.97 -7.28 -5.01
N PHE A 160 6.20 -7.71 -5.28
CA PHE A 160 6.86 -8.80 -4.55
C PHE A 160 7.33 -8.37 -3.15
N GLY A 161 7.73 -7.10 -2.98
CA GLY A 161 8.18 -6.54 -1.71
C GLY A 161 7.14 -6.66 -0.60
N PRO A 162 5.95 -6.08 -0.74
CA PRO A 162 4.88 -6.14 0.26
C PRO A 162 4.43 -7.58 0.60
N VAL A 163 4.44 -8.50 -0.37
CA VAL A 163 4.14 -9.92 -0.12
C VAL A 163 5.20 -10.54 0.79
N THR A 164 6.49 -10.27 0.53
CA THR A 164 7.57 -10.84 1.34
C THR A 164 7.64 -10.18 2.72
N GLU A 165 7.29 -8.90 2.84
CA GLU A 165 7.11 -8.25 4.15
C GLU A 165 5.99 -8.90 4.96
N LEU A 166 4.87 -9.23 4.32
CA LEU A 166 3.77 -9.96 4.99
C LEU A 166 4.23 -11.33 5.48
N LEU A 167 4.98 -12.08 4.67
CA LEU A 167 5.54 -13.37 5.06
C LEU A 167 6.51 -13.26 6.24
N ASP A 168 7.39 -12.25 6.26
CA ASP A 168 8.31 -11.99 7.36
C ASP A 168 7.56 -11.69 8.67
N GLU A 169 6.60 -10.77 8.64
CA GLU A 169 5.84 -10.34 9.81
C GLU A 169 4.90 -11.44 10.34
N LEU A 170 4.22 -12.17 9.45
CA LEU A 170 3.32 -13.24 9.86
C LEU A 170 4.09 -14.43 10.47
N SER A 171 5.20 -14.83 9.84
CA SER A 171 6.05 -15.91 10.37
C SER A 171 6.67 -15.55 11.72
N ASP A 172 7.06 -14.29 11.91
CA ASP A 172 7.53 -13.77 13.21
C ASP A 172 6.43 -13.84 14.27
N HIS A 173 5.22 -13.39 13.92
CA HIS A 173 4.05 -13.42 14.81
C HIS A 173 3.66 -14.84 15.22
N LEU A 174 3.70 -15.79 14.30
CA LEU A 174 3.41 -17.20 14.56
C LEU A 174 4.53 -17.90 15.35
N GLY A 175 5.75 -17.39 15.28
CA GLY A 175 6.94 -18.04 15.86
C GLY A 175 7.36 -19.31 15.11
N GLU A 176 6.81 -19.54 13.94
CA GLU A 176 7.10 -20.69 13.07
C GLU A 176 7.03 -20.30 11.59
N LEU A 177 7.69 -21.09 10.73
CA LEU A 177 7.68 -20.90 9.29
C LEU A 177 7.06 -22.14 8.62
N PRO A 178 5.78 -22.13 8.25
CA PRO A 178 5.14 -23.17 7.46
C PRO A 178 5.89 -23.38 6.11
N GLU A 179 5.94 -24.62 5.63
CA GLU A 179 6.71 -24.97 4.43
C GLU A 179 6.15 -24.30 3.15
N ASP A 180 4.86 -24.08 3.08
CA ASP A 180 4.20 -23.31 2.02
C ASP A 180 4.60 -21.83 2.05
N TYR A 181 4.78 -21.20 3.23
CA TYR A 181 5.29 -19.82 3.34
C TYR A 181 6.75 -19.73 2.91
N TRP A 182 7.58 -20.73 3.27
CA TRP A 182 8.96 -20.78 2.76
C TRP A 182 8.99 -20.94 1.24
N THR A 183 8.15 -21.82 0.68
CA THR A 183 8.02 -21.99 -0.76
C THR A 183 7.61 -20.69 -1.45
N LEU A 184 6.61 -20.00 -0.90
CA LEU A 184 6.14 -18.70 -1.42
C LEU A 184 7.25 -17.65 -1.35
N THR A 185 8.00 -17.58 -0.23
CA THR A 185 9.17 -16.71 -0.09
C THR A 185 10.21 -16.96 -1.19
N CYS A 186 10.53 -18.23 -1.45
CA CYS A 186 11.46 -18.60 -2.53
C CYS A 186 10.97 -18.17 -3.91
N GLN A 187 9.67 -18.32 -4.18
CA GLN A 187 9.05 -17.90 -5.44
C GLN A 187 9.11 -16.38 -5.65
N MET A 188 8.92 -15.58 -4.59
CA MET A 188 9.05 -14.12 -4.68
C MET A 188 10.48 -13.70 -5.03
N VAL A 189 11.48 -14.29 -4.38
CA VAL A 189 12.89 -13.99 -4.70
C VAL A 189 13.26 -14.49 -6.10
N GLU A 190 12.74 -15.64 -6.54
CA GLU A 190 12.96 -16.15 -7.90
C GLU A 190 12.43 -15.16 -8.94
N ALA A 191 11.22 -14.63 -8.75
CA ALA A 191 10.62 -13.65 -9.64
C ALA A 191 11.47 -12.36 -9.73
N VAL A 192 11.87 -11.82 -8.58
CA VAL A 192 12.75 -10.66 -8.51
C VAL A 192 14.10 -10.95 -9.18
N GLY A 193 14.74 -12.06 -8.87
CA GLY A 193 16.05 -12.44 -9.43
C GLY A 193 16.08 -12.49 -10.95
N LYS A 194 14.95 -12.81 -11.58
CA LYS A 194 14.82 -12.87 -13.04
C LYS A 194 14.60 -11.51 -13.69
N ARG A 195 13.99 -10.54 -12.98
CA ARG A 195 13.43 -9.35 -13.63
C ARG A 195 13.77 -8.01 -12.96
N TRP A 196 14.40 -7.97 -11.77
CA TRP A 196 14.61 -6.74 -10.99
C TRP A 196 15.25 -5.58 -11.78
N PHE A 197 16.03 -5.89 -12.80
CA PHE A 197 16.74 -4.91 -13.66
C PHE A 197 15.88 -4.35 -14.80
N GLU A 198 14.67 -4.87 -15.03
CA GLU A 198 13.79 -4.40 -16.10
C GLU A 198 13.10 -3.07 -15.72
N ALA A 199 12.80 -2.24 -16.70
CA ALA A 199 11.92 -1.09 -16.52
C ALA A 199 10.47 -1.55 -16.30
N ASP A 200 9.73 -0.82 -15.47
CA ASP A 200 8.35 -1.14 -15.14
C ASP A 200 7.43 0.10 -15.10
N HIS A 201 6.14 -0.10 -14.82
CA HIS A 201 5.16 1.00 -14.78
C HIS A 201 5.10 1.69 -13.42
N GLY A 202 5.76 1.13 -12.38
CA GLY A 202 5.81 1.67 -11.02
C GLY A 202 4.49 1.54 -10.26
N ILE A 203 4.53 1.96 -9.00
CA ILE A 203 3.42 1.87 -8.06
C ILE A 203 2.16 2.64 -8.50
N TRP A 204 2.33 3.73 -9.23
CA TRP A 204 1.22 4.60 -9.63
C TRP A 204 0.60 4.23 -10.98
N GLU A 205 1.01 3.10 -11.56
CA GLU A 205 0.38 2.54 -12.76
C GLU A 205 0.44 3.48 -13.97
N ALA A 206 1.57 4.21 -14.11
CA ALA A 206 1.75 5.22 -15.14
C ALA A 206 1.41 4.67 -16.52
N ARG A 207 0.51 5.34 -17.25
CA ARG A 207 0.11 4.98 -18.63
C ARG A 207 1.12 5.49 -19.66
N ARG A 208 2.41 5.43 -19.32
CA ARG A 208 3.58 5.86 -20.11
C ARG A 208 4.53 4.69 -20.33
N ALA A 209 5.60 4.94 -21.08
CA ALA A 209 6.66 3.96 -21.24
C ALA A 209 7.26 3.58 -19.85
N PRO A 210 7.55 2.29 -19.63
CA PRO A 210 8.18 1.82 -18.41
C PRO A 210 9.50 2.55 -18.13
N LYS A 211 9.78 2.78 -16.83
CA LYS A 211 11.00 3.42 -16.33
C LYS A 211 11.67 2.54 -15.27
N HIS A 212 12.93 2.86 -14.94
CA HIS A 212 13.61 2.29 -13.78
C HIS A 212 13.17 3.07 -12.52
N ASN A 213 11.96 2.77 -12.03
CA ASN A 213 11.37 3.46 -10.89
C ASN A 213 12.14 3.14 -9.61
N VAL A 214 12.49 4.19 -8.83
CA VAL A 214 13.25 4.03 -7.57
C VAL A 214 12.48 3.18 -6.58
N TYR A 215 11.18 3.45 -6.37
CA TYR A 215 10.34 2.65 -5.47
C TYR A 215 10.35 1.16 -5.83
N THR A 216 10.17 0.83 -7.11
CA THR A 216 10.19 -0.57 -7.57
C THR A 216 11.51 -1.25 -7.24
N ARG A 217 12.63 -0.58 -7.46
CA ARG A 217 13.96 -1.13 -7.14
C ARG A 217 14.11 -1.37 -5.64
N VAL A 218 13.64 -0.43 -4.82
CA VAL A 218 13.61 -0.59 -3.35
C VAL A 218 12.76 -1.79 -2.97
N MET A 219 11.58 -1.99 -3.58
CA MET A 219 10.73 -3.15 -3.29
C MET A 219 11.35 -4.49 -3.74
N CYS A 220 12.10 -4.49 -4.85
CA CYS A 220 12.90 -5.67 -5.23
C CYS A 220 13.98 -5.97 -4.19
N TRP A 221 14.66 -4.95 -3.66
CA TRP A 221 15.60 -5.11 -2.55
C TRP A 221 14.91 -5.64 -1.28
N VAL A 222 13.76 -5.06 -0.92
CA VAL A 222 12.93 -5.50 0.23
C VAL A 222 12.59 -6.98 0.12
N THR A 223 12.19 -7.45 -1.06
CA THR A 223 11.87 -8.85 -1.30
C THR A 223 13.01 -9.76 -0.86
N VAL A 224 14.23 -9.47 -1.29
CA VAL A 224 15.40 -10.31 -0.98
C VAL A 224 15.86 -10.13 0.46
N ASP A 225 15.82 -8.92 1.00
CA ASP A 225 16.20 -8.61 2.37
C ASP A 225 15.30 -9.33 3.39
N ARG A 226 13.96 -9.23 3.20
CA ARG A 226 13.00 -9.91 4.08
C ARG A 226 13.10 -11.42 3.98
N ALA A 227 13.31 -11.96 2.77
CA ALA A 227 13.53 -13.39 2.56
C ALA A 227 14.79 -13.91 3.29
N LEU A 228 15.86 -13.14 3.30
CA LEU A 228 17.07 -13.44 4.08
C LEU A 228 16.81 -13.36 5.59
N ARG A 229 16.02 -12.40 6.06
CA ARG A 229 15.62 -12.31 7.47
C ARG A 229 14.80 -13.53 7.90
N ILE A 230 13.85 -13.96 7.08
CA ILE A 230 13.08 -15.20 7.30
C ILE A 230 14.03 -16.39 7.38
N ALA A 231 14.95 -16.54 6.42
CA ALA A 231 15.91 -17.62 6.38
C ALA A 231 16.79 -17.66 7.64
N ASP A 232 17.37 -16.52 8.03
CA ASP A 232 18.23 -16.40 9.22
C ASP A 232 17.45 -16.67 10.53
N ARG A 233 16.18 -16.21 10.65
CA ARG A 233 15.33 -16.42 11.83
C ARG A 233 14.93 -17.87 12.06
N PHE A 234 14.68 -18.62 10.98
CA PHE A 234 14.15 -19.98 11.04
C PHE A 234 15.17 -21.04 10.58
N ASP A 235 16.46 -20.74 10.58
CA ASP A 235 17.57 -21.63 10.23
C ASP A 235 17.37 -22.32 8.86
N ARG A 236 16.86 -21.57 7.87
CA ARG A 236 16.71 -22.04 6.49
C ARG A 236 17.92 -21.66 5.65
N GLU A 237 18.38 -22.59 4.83
CA GLU A 237 19.43 -22.30 3.84
C GLU A 237 18.79 -21.64 2.60
N PRO A 238 19.12 -20.37 2.29
CA PRO A 238 18.55 -19.71 1.13
C PRO A 238 19.08 -20.30 -0.16
N PRO A 239 18.21 -20.60 -1.16
CA PRO A 239 18.64 -21.08 -2.47
C PRO A 239 19.49 -20.04 -3.20
N GLY A 240 20.65 -20.46 -3.72
CA GLY A 240 21.45 -19.61 -4.60
C GLY A 240 22.10 -18.40 -3.92
N ALA A 241 22.31 -17.32 -4.70
CA ALA A 241 23.13 -16.18 -4.32
C ALA A 241 22.28 -15.00 -3.78
N TRP A 242 21.31 -15.24 -2.90
CA TRP A 242 20.42 -14.18 -2.40
C TRP A 242 21.15 -13.00 -1.75
N ARG A 243 22.21 -13.26 -0.97
CA ARG A 243 23.01 -12.21 -0.32
C ARG A 243 23.68 -11.31 -1.37
N GLN A 244 24.22 -11.91 -2.42
CA GLN A 244 24.82 -11.18 -3.53
C GLN A 244 23.75 -10.39 -4.30
N LEU A 245 22.58 -10.98 -4.59
CA LEU A 245 21.46 -10.30 -5.26
C LEU A 245 20.99 -9.06 -4.47
N ARG A 246 20.86 -9.19 -3.14
CA ARG A 246 20.49 -8.05 -2.27
C ARG A 246 21.52 -6.90 -2.38
N GLU A 247 22.80 -7.22 -2.37
CA GLU A 247 23.90 -6.24 -2.47
C GLU A 247 23.92 -5.58 -3.86
N GLU A 248 23.69 -6.34 -4.92
CA GLU A 248 23.61 -5.82 -6.29
C GLU A 248 22.45 -4.82 -6.44
N ILE A 249 21.26 -5.16 -5.97
CA ILE A 249 20.10 -4.27 -6.03
C ILE A 249 20.34 -3.02 -5.17
N ALA A 250 20.87 -3.18 -3.95
CA ALA A 250 21.20 -2.04 -3.10
C ALA A 250 22.18 -1.09 -3.76
N HIS A 251 23.26 -1.63 -4.34
CA HIS A 251 24.26 -0.83 -5.06
C HIS A 251 23.65 -0.07 -6.24
N ASP A 252 22.79 -0.72 -7.00
CA ASP A 252 22.10 -0.11 -8.15
C ASP A 252 21.22 1.08 -7.72
N VAL A 253 20.37 0.89 -6.68
CA VAL A 253 19.51 1.96 -6.15
C VAL A 253 20.34 3.14 -5.64
N LEU A 254 21.37 2.86 -4.84
CA LEU A 254 22.17 3.89 -4.18
C LEU A 254 23.07 4.66 -5.17
N THR A 255 23.40 4.05 -6.30
CA THR A 255 24.22 4.68 -7.36
C THR A 255 23.37 5.51 -8.32
N ASN A 256 22.18 5.03 -8.68
CA ASN A 256 21.41 5.60 -9.79
C ASN A 256 20.14 6.35 -9.34
N GLY A 257 19.66 6.09 -8.12
CA GLY A 257 18.36 6.62 -7.65
C GLY A 257 18.43 8.03 -7.05
N PHE A 258 19.59 8.42 -6.49
CA PHE A 258 19.78 9.76 -5.91
C PHE A 258 20.23 10.74 -7.01
N ASN A 259 19.55 11.86 -7.11
CA ASN A 259 19.89 12.92 -8.04
C ASN A 259 20.59 14.06 -7.29
N GLU A 260 21.89 14.27 -7.55
CA GLU A 260 22.71 15.28 -6.87
C GLU A 260 22.24 16.73 -7.15
N GLU A 261 21.64 17.00 -8.32
CA GLU A 261 21.14 18.33 -8.68
C GLU A 261 19.87 18.67 -7.89
N VAL A 262 18.98 17.68 -7.71
CA VAL A 262 17.76 17.79 -6.92
C VAL A 262 18.05 17.69 -5.41
N GLY A 263 19.11 16.96 -5.06
CA GLY A 263 19.48 16.65 -3.68
C GLY A 263 18.53 15.66 -3.03
N ALA A 264 17.89 14.76 -3.79
CA ALA A 264 16.92 13.78 -3.32
C ALA A 264 16.89 12.53 -4.21
N PHE A 265 16.32 11.43 -3.68
CA PHE A 265 15.86 10.33 -4.52
C PHE A 265 14.63 10.79 -5.31
N THR A 266 14.61 10.45 -6.61
CA THR A 266 13.59 10.90 -7.57
C THR A 266 12.67 9.77 -8.01
N VAL A 267 11.69 10.04 -8.84
CA VAL A 267 10.71 9.04 -9.32
C VAL A 267 11.38 7.85 -10.01
N ALA A 268 12.39 8.12 -10.84
CA ALA A 268 13.12 7.11 -11.62
C ALA A 268 14.55 7.56 -11.91
N TYR A 269 15.39 6.62 -12.31
CA TYR A 269 16.80 6.88 -12.62
C TYR A 269 16.96 7.95 -13.71
N GLY A 270 17.81 8.94 -13.43
CA GLY A 270 18.09 10.04 -14.33
C GLY A 270 16.99 11.11 -14.47
N GLU A 271 15.90 10.99 -13.73
CA GLU A 271 14.83 12.00 -13.69
C GLU A 271 15.09 13.03 -12.58
N THR A 272 14.38 14.15 -12.67
CA THR A 272 14.46 15.24 -11.67
C THR A 272 13.17 15.39 -10.86
N ASP A 273 12.11 14.71 -11.26
CA ASP A 273 10.81 14.78 -10.60
C ASP A 273 10.80 14.01 -9.28
N LEU A 274 10.18 14.61 -8.26
CA LEU A 274 9.98 13.96 -6.96
C LEU A 274 8.75 13.06 -6.97
N ASP A 275 8.83 11.99 -6.18
CA ASP A 275 7.75 11.06 -5.90
C ASP A 275 7.75 10.72 -4.41
N SER A 276 6.59 10.79 -3.76
CA SER A 276 6.46 10.47 -2.33
C SER A 276 6.88 9.03 -2.00
N ALA A 277 6.75 8.09 -2.94
CA ALA A 277 7.19 6.71 -2.77
C ALA A 277 8.73 6.59 -2.65
N ALA A 278 9.51 7.61 -3.04
CA ALA A 278 10.95 7.63 -2.80
C ALA A 278 11.33 7.62 -1.31
N LEU A 279 10.41 7.97 -0.39
CA LEU A 279 10.60 7.83 1.05
C LEU A 279 10.94 6.39 1.47
N PHE A 280 10.56 5.41 0.66
CA PHE A 280 10.85 4.01 0.96
C PHE A 280 12.34 3.65 0.92
N VAL A 281 13.22 4.50 0.38
CA VAL A 281 14.68 4.29 0.49
C VAL A 281 15.13 4.24 1.97
N GLY A 282 14.49 5.03 2.84
CA GLY A 282 14.73 4.99 4.28
C GLY A 282 13.68 4.15 5.01
N LEU A 283 12.38 4.25 4.67
CA LEU A 283 11.31 3.51 5.36
C LEU A 283 11.51 1.99 5.31
N SER A 284 12.02 1.46 4.21
CA SER A 284 12.34 0.04 4.05
C SER A 284 13.54 -0.42 4.88
N GLY A 285 14.43 0.50 5.27
CA GLY A 285 15.71 0.21 5.93
C GLY A 285 16.87 -0.04 4.95
N LEU A 286 16.72 0.30 3.66
CA LEU A 286 17.82 0.31 2.70
C LEU A 286 18.88 1.37 3.08
N LEU A 287 18.42 2.53 3.53
CA LEU A 287 19.26 3.56 4.16
C LEU A 287 18.93 3.70 5.64
N ASP A 288 19.95 4.05 6.42
CA ASP A 288 19.79 4.39 7.82
C ASP A 288 19.00 5.71 7.99
N ALA A 289 18.37 5.87 9.15
CA ALA A 289 17.52 7.02 9.44
C ALA A 289 18.24 8.38 9.38
N ASP A 290 19.54 8.39 9.66
CA ASP A 290 20.44 9.55 9.68
C ASP A 290 21.27 9.71 8.40
N ASP A 291 21.08 8.84 7.38
CA ASP A 291 21.75 9.03 6.09
C ASP A 291 21.31 10.38 5.49
N PRO A 292 22.27 11.27 5.17
CA PRO A 292 21.93 12.62 4.69
C PRO A 292 21.11 12.64 3.41
N ARG A 293 21.21 11.60 2.56
CA ARG A 293 20.40 11.48 1.34
C ARG A 293 18.95 11.14 1.65
N PHE A 294 18.69 10.35 2.70
CA PHE A 294 17.32 10.08 3.14
C PHE A 294 16.72 11.34 3.79
N VAL A 295 17.44 11.99 4.70
CA VAL A 295 16.98 13.22 5.36
C VAL A 295 16.67 14.30 4.31
N SER A 296 17.56 14.53 3.33
CA SER A 296 17.32 15.51 2.27
C SER A 296 16.13 15.15 1.37
N THR A 297 15.88 13.85 1.15
CA THR A 297 14.70 13.38 0.39
C THR A 297 13.41 13.68 1.17
N VAL A 298 13.37 13.46 2.49
CA VAL A 298 12.23 13.81 3.35
C VAL A 298 11.95 15.31 3.27
N ASP A 299 12.97 16.16 3.40
CA ASP A 299 12.85 17.61 3.33
C ASP A 299 12.37 18.08 1.94
N ALA A 300 12.86 17.46 0.87
CA ALA A 300 12.44 17.79 -0.49
C ALA A 300 10.97 17.44 -0.73
N ILE A 301 10.53 16.26 -0.31
CA ILE A 301 9.15 15.80 -0.47
C ILE A 301 8.20 16.66 0.38
N GLU A 302 8.54 16.97 1.62
CA GLU A 302 7.76 17.90 2.44
C GLU A 302 7.61 19.25 1.76
N ARG A 303 8.69 19.85 1.29
CA ARG A 303 8.69 21.18 0.69
C ARG A 303 7.91 21.26 -0.62
N GLU A 304 8.02 20.25 -1.49
CA GLU A 304 7.50 20.30 -2.85
C GLU A 304 6.15 19.59 -3.03
N LEU A 305 5.87 18.55 -2.23
CA LEU A 305 4.68 17.73 -2.41
C LEU A 305 3.62 17.92 -1.31
N ARG A 306 3.97 18.46 -0.14
CA ARG A 306 2.99 18.71 0.92
C ARG A 306 2.22 20.04 0.68
N VAL A 307 0.89 19.94 0.83
CA VAL A 307 0.00 21.12 0.85
C VAL A 307 -1.00 20.97 1.99
N GLY A 308 -0.83 21.74 3.03
CA GLY A 308 -1.68 21.66 4.23
C GLY A 308 -1.65 20.25 4.85
N PRO A 309 -2.82 19.59 4.99
CA PRO A 309 -2.95 18.29 5.64
C PRO A 309 -2.59 17.11 4.72
N THR A 310 -2.16 17.32 3.49
CA THR A 310 -2.03 16.27 2.49
C THR A 310 -0.72 16.35 1.70
N VAL A 311 -0.27 15.21 1.17
CA VAL A 311 0.93 15.06 0.35
C VAL A 311 0.53 14.48 -1.00
N PHE A 312 0.92 15.18 -2.08
CA PHE A 312 0.73 14.69 -3.44
C PHE A 312 1.68 13.53 -3.71
N ARG A 313 1.24 12.55 -4.50
CA ARG A 313 2.13 11.45 -4.92
C ARG A 313 3.29 11.99 -5.75
N TYR A 314 3.03 12.93 -6.66
CA TYR A 314 3.99 13.66 -7.50
C TYR A 314 3.33 14.94 -8.06
N ARG A 315 4.09 15.74 -8.82
CA ARG A 315 3.57 16.93 -9.51
C ARG A 315 3.99 17.04 -10.97
N TYR A 316 4.55 15.98 -11.53
CA TYR A 316 4.88 15.94 -12.95
C TYR A 316 3.66 15.56 -13.81
N ASP A 317 3.72 15.91 -15.11
CA ASP A 317 2.71 15.49 -16.09
C ASP A 317 2.84 13.98 -16.36
N ASP A 318 1.88 13.18 -15.90
CA ASP A 318 1.82 11.71 -16.05
C ASP A 318 1.14 11.27 -17.37
N GLY A 319 0.74 12.21 -18.22
CA GLY A 319 0.07 11.97 -19.50
C GLY A 319 -1.44 11.87 -19.38
N LEU A 320 -2.01 12.01 -18.19
CA LEU A 320 -3.45 12.05 -18.00
C LEU A 320 -3.93 13.48 -17.79
N PRO A 321 -5.01 13.92 -18.43
CA PRO A 321 -5.55 15.26 -18.22
C PRO A 321 -6.22 15.37 -16.85
N GLY A 322 -6.24 16.60 -16.32
CA GLY A 322 -6.89 16.93 -15.05
C GLY A 322 -5.89 17.07 -13.88
N LEU A 323 -6.44 17.48 -12.76
CA LEU A 323 -5.74 17.57 -11.49
C LEU A 323 -6.23 16.45 -10.57
N GLU A 324 -5.45 16.16 -9.56
CA GLU A 324 -5.74 15.22 -8.48
C GLU A 324 -5.57 15.92 -7.13
N GLY A 325 -6.05 15.31 -6.05
CA GLY A 325 -5.78 15.73 -4.68
C GLY A 325 -4.44 15.19 -4.16
N GLY A 326 -4.15 15.47 -2.89
CA GLY A 326 -3.06 14.77 -2.20
C GLY A 326 -3.56 13.43 -1.65
N PHE A 327 -2.70 12.42 -1.71
CA PHE A 327 -3.01 11.06 -1.31
C PHE A 327 -2.84 10.87 0.20
N HIS A 328 -3.84 10.31 0.86
CA HIS A 328 -3.75 10.01 2.29
C HIS A 328 -2.59 9.06 2.60
N ILE A 329 -2.37 8.04 1.77
CA ILE A 329 -1.25 7.11 1.96
C ILE A 329 0.12 7.82 1.87
N CYS A 330 0.29 8.76 0.93
CA CYS A 330 1.53 9.53 0.80
C CYS A 330 1.77 10.43 2.03
N THR A 331 0.68 10.97 2.57
CA THR A 331 0.72 11.75 3.81
C THR A 331 1.17 10.88 4.99
N THR A 332 0.64 9.66 5.11
CA THR A 332 1.07 8.75 6.18
C THR A 332 2.52 8.30 6.01
N TRP A 333 3.01 8.10 4.79
CA TRP A 333 4.45 7.82 4.55
C TRP A 333 5.35 8.98 4.97
N LEU A 334 4.93 10.23 4.74
CA LEU A 334 5.71 11.38 5.23
C LEU A 334 5.72 11.44 6.76
N ILE A 335 4.60 11.12 7.43
CA ILE A 335 4.56 11.03 8.89
C ILE A 335 5.49 9.92 9.39
N GLU A 336 5.47 8.72 8.77
CA GLU A 336 6.38 7.63 9.11
C GLU A 336 7.86 8.06 8.90
N ALA A 337 8.13 8.81 7.83
CA ALA A 337 9.48 9.33 7.57
C ALA A 337 9.90 10.36 8.63
N PHE A 338 9.03 11.27 9.05
CA PHE A 338 9.31 12.19 10.16
C PHE A 338 9.63 11.45 11.46
N ILE A 339 8.85 10.41 11.81
CA ILE A 339 9.13 9.56 12.97
C ILE A 339 10.55 8.95 12.83
N LYS A 340 10.84 8.41 11.66
CA LYS A 340 12.10 7.71 11.41
C LYS A 340 13.33 8.61 11.50
N VAL A 341 13.24 9.86 11.03
CA VAL A 341 14.34 10.83 11.13
C VAL A 341 14.35 11.62 12.46
N GLY A 342 13.44 11.27 13.41
CA GLY A 342 13.38 11.89 14.73
C GLY A 342 12.61 13.21 14.81
N ARG A 343 11.88 13.59 13.76
CA ARG A 343 11.03 14.79 13.70
C ARG A 343 9.64 14.51 14.29
N ILE A 344 9.60 14.12 15.57
CA ILE A 344 8.38 13.61 16.23
C ILE A 344 7.27 14.67 16.32
N ASP A 345 7.63 15.92 16.60
CA ASP A 345 6.63 17.01 16.70
C ASP A 345 5.97 17.27 15.34
N ASP A 346 6.73 17.27 14.24
CA ASP A 346 6.21 17.43 12.88
C ASP A 346 5.29 16.26 12.50
N ALA A 347 5.65 15.04 12.92
CA ALA A 347 4.83 13.85 12.72
C ALA A 347 3.47 13.99 13.43
N TRP A 348 3.45 14.39 14.69
CA TRP A 348 2.22 14.64 15.45
C TRP A 348 1.40 15.78 14.86
N ASP A 349 2.04 16.86 14.41
CA ASP A 349 1.35 18.00 13.82
C ASP A 349 0.65 17.63 12.53
N LEU A 350 1.30 16.85 11.66
CA LEU A 350 0.68 16.39 10.41
C LEU A 350 -0.40 15.33 10.69
N PHE A 351 -0.17 14.41 11.63
CA PHE A 351 -1.15 13.38 11.98
C PHE A 351 -2.46 13.99 12.51
N ARG A 352 -2.41 15.01 13.37
CA ARG A 352 -3.61 15.71 13.85
C ARG A 352 -4.41 16.33 12.71
N GLN A 353 -3.72 16.87 11.69
CA GLN A 353 -4.40 17.40 10.51
C GLN A 353 -5.09 16.29 9.69
N VAL A 354 -4.48 15.09 9.59
CA VAL A 354 -5.13 13.93 8.95
C VAL A 354 -6.32 13.43 9.77
N ASP A 355 -6.20 13.42 11.09
CA ASP A 355 -7.27 13.01 12.01
C ASP A 355 -8.51 13.90 11.86
N ASP A 356 -8.32 15.21 11.70
CA ASP A 356 -9.41 16.16 11.45
C ASP A 356 -10.16 15.89 10.13
N LEU A 357 -9.56 15.17 9.17
CA LEU A 357 -10.21 14.82 7.90
C LEU A 357 -11.15 13.60 7.99
N LEU A 358 -11.06 12.78 9.03
CA LEU A 358 -11.92 11.59 9.19
C LEU A 358 -13.42 11.92 9.23
N GLY A 359 -13.76 13.11 9.71
CA GLY A 359 -15.15 13.55 9.82
C GLY A 359 -16.02 12.60 10.66
N PRO A 360 -17.34 12.77 10.62
CA PRO A 360 -18.26 12.04 11.51
C PRO A 360 -18.43 10.55 11.17
N THR A 361 -17.98 10.12 9.99
CA THR A 361 -18.08 8.71 9.56
C THR A 361 -16.85 7.89 9.90
N GLY A 362 -15.72 8.54 10.20
CA GLY A 362 -14.43 7.89 10.40
C GLY A 362 -13.87 7.24 9.15
N LEU A 363 -14.35 7.64 7.95
CA LEU A 363 -13.96 7.04 6.68
C LEU A 363 -13.09 7.98 5.85
N LEU A 364 -12.04 7.44 5.25
CA LEU A 364 -11.13 8.14 4.34
C LEU A 364 -11.33 7.68 2.90
N SER A 365 -11.33 8.64 1.99
CA SER A 365 -11.20 8.42 0.55
C SER A 365 -9.74 8.15 0.17
N GLU A 366 -9.47 8.02 -1.11
CA GLU A 366 -8.11 7.92 -1.65
C GLU A 366 -7.33 9.22 -1.44
N GLU A 367 -7.96 10.35 -1.74
CA GLU A 367 -7.34 11.66 -1.83
C GLU A 367 -8.13 12.73 -1.08
N TYR A 368 -7.48 13.86 -0.87
CA TYR A 368 -8.10 15.08 -0.38
C TYR A 368 -7.62 16.28 -1.16
N ASP A 369 -8.56 17.11 -1.62
CA ASP A 369 -8.25 18.43 -2.21
C ASP A 369 -8.19 19.48 -1.10
N PRO A 370 -7.00 20.00 -0.75
CA PRO A 370 -6.85 20.98 0.30
C PRO A 370 -7.37 22.38 -0.07
N VAL A 371 -7.66 22.63 -1.34
CA VAL A 371 -8.19 23.91 -1.82
C VAL A 371 -9.72 23.92 -1.81
N ALA A 372 -10.33 22.83 -2.32
CA ALA A 372 -11.77 22.64 -2.30
C ALA A 372 -12.29 22.09 -0.95
N GLU A 373 -11.39 21.69 -0.06
CA GLU A 373 -11.69 21.08 1.25
C GLU A 373 -12.64 19.87 1.11
N MET A 374 -12.32 18.95 0.18
CA MET A 374 -13.18 17.81 -0.09
C MET A 374 -12.40 16.52 -0.36
N HIS A 375 -13.01 15.41 0.02
CA HIS A 375 -12.54 14.08 -0.30
C HIS A 375 -12.73 13.76 -1.79
N LEU A 376 -11.74 13.10 -2.39
CA LEU A 376 -11.69 12.71 -3.79
C LEU A 376 -11.27 11.23 -3.93
N GLY A 377 -11.45 10.67 -5.12
CA GLY A 377 -11.11 9.29 -5.42
C GLY A 377 -12.08 8.26 -4.82
N ASN A 378 -11.77 6.99 -4.95
CA ASN A 378 -12.60 5.91 -4.43
C ASN A 378 -12.69 5.89 -2.91
N HIS A 379 -13.86 5.52 -2.37
CA HIS A 379 -14.19 5.70 -0.95
C HIS A 379 -15.08 4.55 -0.40
N PRO A 380 -14.83 4.04 0.82
CA PRO A 380 -13.57 4.18 1.57
C PRO A 380 -12.44 3.45 0.85
N GLN A 381 -11.20 3.87 1.07
CA GLN A 381 -10.04 3.28 0.39
C GLN A 381 -9.08 2.59 1.36
N ALA A 382 -8.70 1.35 1.05
CA ALA A 382 -7.86 0.53 1.92
C ALA A 382 -6.52 1.18 2.28
N TYR A 383 -5.83 1.78 1.30
CA TYR A 383 -4.55 2.46 1.51
C TYR A 383 -4.62 3.55 2.57
N SER A 384 -5.66 4.36 2.53
CA SER A 384 -5.83 5.47 3.48
C SER A 384 -6.01 4.97 4.90
N HIS A 385 -6.83 3.93 5.09
CA HIS A 385 -7.09 3.34 6.40
C HIS A 385 -5.91 2.53 6.96
N LEU A 386 -5.19 1.76 6.12
CA LEU A 386 -4.00 1.05 6.58
C LEU A 386 -2.88 2.01 6.99
N GLY A 387 -2.70 3.10 6.23
CA GLY A 387 -1.74 4.15 6.55
C GLY A 387 -2.08 4.81 7.89
N TYR A 388 -3.36 5.14 8.11
CA TYR A 388 -3.83 5.70 9.38
C TYR A 388 -3.52 4.79 10.58
N ILE A 389 -3.83 3.49 10.49
CA ILE A 389 -3.54 2.53 11.56
C ILE A 389 -2.03 2.48 11.86
N ARG A 390 -1.19 2.37 10.84
CA ARG A 390 0.26 2.27 11.00
C ARG A 390 0.85 3.48 11.70
N VAL A 391 0.44 4.68 11.28
CA VAL A 391 0.93 5.92 11.89
C VAL A 391 0.46 6.06 13.32
N ALA A 392 -0.82 5.77 13.60
CA ALA A 392 -1.36 5.82 14.96
C ALA A 392 -0.59 4.88 15.92
N GLN A 393 -0.25 3.66 15.48
CA GLN A 393 0.55 2.71 16.27
C GLN A 393 1.99 3.20 16.49
N GLN A 394 2.64 3.74 15.46
CA GLN A 394 4.01 4.24 15.58
C GLN A 394 4.08 5.46 16.50
N LEU A 395 3.16 6.39 16.38
CA LEU A 395 3.09 7.57 17.24
C LEU A 395 2.75 7.26 18.69
N ASP A 396 1.97 6.19 18.96
CA ASP A 396 1.68 5.75 20.33
C ASP A 396 2.96 5.34 21.10
N ALA A 397 3.99 4.89 20.39
CA ALA A 397 5.31 4.58 20.95
C ALA A 397 6.16 5.85 21.21
N HIS A 398 5.84 6.98 20.58
CA HIS A 398 6.58 8.24 20.62
C HIS A 398 5.74 9.37 21.24
N ARG A 399 5.30 9.19 22.50
CA ARG A 399 4.41 10.15 23.17
C ARG A 399 5.07 11.50 23.37
N PRO A 400 4.35 12.60 23.09
CA PRO A 400 4.78 13.90 23.61
C PRO A 400 4.76 13.84 25.15
N SER A 401 5.82 14.31 25.73
CA SER A 401 6.00 14.39 27.20
C SER A 401 5.05 15.41 27.85
#